data_c9539686a01a7a72aac191fe659d3fc0
#
_entry.id   c9539686a01a7a72aac191fe659d3fc0
#
_cell.length_a   1.000
_cell.length_b   1.000
_cell.length_c   1.000
_cell.angle_alpha   90.00
_cell.angle_beta   90.00
_cell.angle_gamma   90.00
#
_symmetry.space_group_name_H-M   'P 1'
#
loop_
_entity.id
_entity.type
_entity.pdbx_description
1 polymer ?
#
loop_
_entity_poly.entity_id
_entity_poly.type
_entity_poly.pdbx_seq_one_letter_code
_entity_poly.pdbx_strand_id
1 'polypeptide(L)'
;MRYLGLDLGSRTLGMAVSDALGLIASSYKIIRHNEEYDRLIEDVKTTVLEKKIEAIVLGFPKNMNNTIGPKGELSFQFKEKLEKALNIPVYLEDERLTTRQAENMLITNDTSRKKRKKVIDSLAATIILQSYLDKNR
;
A
#
# COMPACT_ATOMS: atom_id res chain seq x y z
N MET A 1 -0.76 9.03 15.66
CA MET A 1 -1.55 7.92 15.09
C MET A 1 -0.70 7.11 14.13
N ARG A 2 -0.68 5.80 14.28
CA ARG A 2 0.10 4.92 13.41
C ARG A 2 -0.73 4.39 12.27
N TYR A 3 -0.20 4.51 11.06
CA TYR A 3 -0.87 4.07 9.84
C TYR A 3 -0.11 2.91 9.19
N LEU A 4 -0.86 2.03 8.53
CA LEU A 4 -0.31 0.96 7.69
C LEU A 4 -0.68 1.25 6.24
N GLY A 5 0.32 1.39 5.37
CA GLY A 5 0.10 1.54 3.93
C GLY A 5 0.13 0.18 3.24
N LEU A 6 -0.80 -0.05 2.34
CA LEU A 6 -0.92 -1.30 1.59
C LEU A 6 -0.99 -1.04 0.10
N ASP A 7 -0.23 -1.82 -0.66
CA ASP A 7 -0.27 -1.85 -2.12
C ASP A 7 -0.58 -3.29 -2.55
N LEU A 8 -1.83 -3.52 -2.96
CA LEU A 8 -2.29 -4.85 -3.36
C LEU A 8 -2.01 -5.09 -4.84
N GLY A 9 -1.02 -5.92 -5.13
CA GLY A 9 -0.72 -6.36 -6.48
C GLY A 9 -1.31 -7.75 -6.76
N SER A 10 -1.17 -8.21 -8.01
CA SER A 10 -1.69 -9.51 -8.42
C SER A 10 -0.99 -10.69 -7.75
N ARG A 11 0.25 -10.52 -7.35
CA ARG A 11 1.08 -11.58 -6.73
C ARG A 11 1.76 -11.14 -5.45
N THR A 12 1.65 -9.87 -5.08
CA THR A 12 2.32 -9.34 -3.89
C THR A 12 1.40 -8.37 -3.15
N LEU A 13 1.65 -8.24 -1.86
CA LEU A 13 1.08 -7.19 -1.04
C LEU A 13 2.23 -6.43 -0.39
N GLY A 14 2.47 -5.20 -0.84
CA GLY A 14 3.48 -4.34 -0.26
C GLY A 14 2.94 -3.64 0.99
N MET A 15 3.79 -3.51 2.01
CA MET A 15 3.43 -2.87 3.27
C MET A 15 4.41 -1.78 3.64
N ALA A 16 3.89 -0.68 4.17
CA ALA A 16 4.65 0.40 4.77
C ALA A 16 4.01 0.78 6.10
N VAL A 17 4.81 1.29 7.02
CA VAL A 17 4.30 1.72 8.32
C VAL A 17 4.70 3.17 8.58
N SER A 18 3.87 3.91 9.31
CA SER A 18 4.22 5.26 9.73
C SER A 18 4.82 5.24 11.14
N ASP A 19 5.46 6.35 11.50
CA ASP A 19 5.85 6.60 12.88
C ASP A 19 4.61 6.85 13.76
N ALA A 20 4.82 6.95 15.06
CA ALA A 20 3.72 7.15 16.00
C ALA A 20 2.97 8.47 15.79
N LEU A 21 3.61 9.47 15.21
CA LEU A 21 3.01 10.77 14.93
C LEU A 21 2.30 10.83 13.59
N GLY A 22 2.44 9.81 12.74
CA GLY A 22 1.82 9.80 11.42
C GLY A 22 2.44 10.78 10.44
N LEU A 23 3.75 11.02 10.53
CA LEU A 23 4.43 12.00 9.69
C LEU A 23 5.25 11.38 8.58
N ILE A 24 5.91 10.26 8.84
CA ILE A 24 6.87 9.65 7.92
C ILE A 24 6.53 8.19 7.69
N ALA A 25 6.45 7.79 6.41
CA ALA A 25 6.25 6.41 6.01
C ALA A 25 7.58 5.72 5.77
N SER A 26 7.68 4.45 6.17
CA SER A 26 8.85 3.62 5.95
C SER A 26 8.42 2.25 5.41
N SER A 27 9.21 1.69 4.49
CA SER A 27 8.95 0.35 3.97
C SER A 27 9.02 -0.67 5.10
N TYR A 28 8.07 -1.61 5.10
CA TYR A 28 8.03 -2.66 6.11
C TYR A 28 8.36 -4.03 5.52
N LYS A 29 7.48 -4.57 4.67
CA LYS A 29 7.74 -5.85 4.01
C LYS A 29 6.84 -6.04 2.80
N ILE A 30 7.15 -7.08 2.00
CA ILE A 30 6.33 -7.51 0.88
C ILE A 30 5.95 -8.97 1.14
N ILE A 31 4.66 -9.27 1.02
CA ILE A 31 4.12 -10.63 1.15
C ILE A 31 3.77 -11.13 -0.25
N ARG A 32 4.25 -12.33 -0.60
CA ARG A 32 3.85 -12.97 -1.85
C ARG A 32 2.58 -13.78 -1.64
N HIS A 33 1.72 -13.79 -2.65
CA HIS A 33 0.46 -14.52 -2.58
C HIS A 33 0.04 -15.09 -3.94
N ASN A 34 -0.92 -16.01 -3.92
CA ASN A 34 -1.57 -16.57 -5.10
C ASN A 34 -3.07 -16.30 -5.02
N GLU A 35 -3.44 -15.05 -4.74
CA GLU A 35 -4.84 -14.61 -4.65
C GLU A 35 -5.61 -15.21 -3.46
N GLU A 36 -4.90 -15.71 -2.45
CA GLU A 36 -5.52 -16.14 -1.20
C GLU A 36 -5.79 -14.92 -0.30
N TYR A 37 -6.80 -14.16 -0.63
CA TYR A 37 -7.06 -12.87 0.02
C TYR A 37 -7.41 -13.01 1.50
N ASP A 38 -8.08 -14.09 1.89
CA ASP A 38 -8.40 -14.32 3.30
C ASP A 38 -7.14 -14.53 4.14
N ARG A 39 -6.12 -15.19 3.58
CA ARG A 39 -4.82 -15.33 4.22
C ARG A 39 -4.13 -13.97 4.36
N LEU A 40 -4.22 -13.13 3.32
CA LEU A 40 -3.65 -11.79 3.37
C LEU A 40 -4.31 -10.95 4.47
N ILE A 41 -5.62 -11.07 4.65
CA ILE A 41 -6.33 -10.39 5.73
C ILE A 41 -5.75 -10.80 7.09
N GLU A 42 -5.47 -12.08 7.31
CA GLU A 42 -4.86 -12.56 8.54
C GLU A 42 -3.44 -11.99 8.73
N ASP A 43 -2.65 -11.93 7.66
CA ASP A 43 -1.31 -11.34 7.70
C ASP A 43 -1.36 -9.85 8.06
N VAL A 44 -2.32 -9.11 7.50
CA VAL A 44 -2.54 -7.70 7.83
C VAL A 44 -2.97 -7.55 9.28
N LYS A 45 -3.86 -8.43 9.75
CA LYS A 45 -4.31 -8.42 11.15
C LYS A 45 -3.15 -8.60 12.11
N THR A 46 -2.25 -9.54 11.82
CA THR A 46 -1.05 -9.77 12.62
C THR A 46 -0.19 -8.50 12.68
N THR A 47 0.02 -7.85 11.54
CA THR A 47 0.80 -6.61 11.46
C THR A 47 0.14 -5.48 12.26
N VAL A 48 -1.17 -5.34 12.14
CA VAL A 48 -1.93 -4.33 12.89
C VAL A 48 -1.72 -4.49 14.39
N LEU A 49 -1.78 -5.73 14.88
CA LEU A 49 -1.58 -6.01 16.30
C LEU A 49 -0.13 -5.78 16.73
N GLU A 50 0.83 -6.28 15.96
CA GLU A 50 2.26 -6.16 16.29
C GLU A 50 2.74 -4.71 16.27
N LYS A 51 2.31 -3.92 15.29
CA LYS A 51 2.77 -2.55 15.09
C LYS A 51 1.83 -1.51 15.71
N LYS A 52 0.77 -1.94 16.36
CA LYS A 52 -0.23 -1.05 16.99
C LYS A 52 -0.80 -0.04 15.99
N ILE A 53 -1.20 -0.54 14.83
CA ILE A 53 -1.76 0.26 13.75
C ILE A 53 -3.17 0.71 14.12
N GLU A 54 -3.48 1.97 13.86
CA GLU A 54 -4.78 2.56 14.18
C GLU A 54 -5.64 2.83 12.94
N ALA A 55 -5.02 2.89 11.76
CA ALA A 55 -5.74 3.09 10.50
C ALA A 55 -4.91 2.51 9.36
N ILE A 56 -5.59 2.15 8.26
CA ILE A 56 -4.96 1.60 7.06
C ILE A 56 -5.17 2.57 5.89
N VAL A 57 -4.13 2.72 5.06
CA VAL A 57 -4.20 3.44 3.80
C VAL A 57 -3.95 2.43 2.70
N LEU A 58 -4.97 2.16 1.88
CA LEU A 58 -4.89 1.18 0.80
C LEU A 58 -4.79 1.90 -0.54
N GLY A 59 -3.79 1.56 -1.33
CA GLY A 59 -3.64 2.09 -2.67
C GLY A 59 -4.84 1.70 -3.53
N PHE A 60 -5.36 2.66 -4.29
CA PHE A 60 -6.54 2.46 -5.12
C PHE A 60 -6.19 2.75 -6.58
N PRO A 61 -6.00 1.71 -7.42
CA PRO A 61 -5.61 1.92 -8.82
C PRO A 61 -6.81 2.33 -9.68
N LYS A 62 -6.85 3.62 -10.06
CA LYS A 62 -7.81 4.12 -11.04
C LYS A 62 -7.17 4.16 -12.42
N ASN A 63 -7.96 4.04 -13.47
CA ASN A 63 -7.50 4.30 -14.81
C ASN A 63 -7.25 5.80 -15.01
N MET A 64 -6.41 6.17 -15.98
CA MET A 64 -6.04 7.57 -16.20
C MET A 64 -7.23 8.47 -16.53
N ASN A 65 -8.34 7.90 -17.01
CA ASN A 65 -9.58 8.63 -17.30
C ASN A 65 -10.55 8.65 -16.10
N ASN A 66 -10.07 8.36 -14.90
CA ASN A 66 -10.83 8.31 -13.65
C ASN A 66 -11.87 7.18 -13.56
N THR A 67 -11.85 6.22 -14.48
CA THR A 67 -12.72 5.03 -14.37
C THR A 67 -12.09 4.01 -13.44
N ILE A 68 -12.93 3.16 -12.86
CA ILE A 68 -12.49 2.08 -11.98
C ILE A 68 -12.46 0.79 -12.79
N GLY A 69 -11.25 0.19 -12.91
CA GLY A 69 -11.07 -1.08 -13.58
C GLY A 69 -11.14 -2.27 -12.62
N PRO A 70 -10.86 -3.50 -13.11
CA PRO A 70 -10.88 -4.70 -12.27
C PRO A 70 -9.98 -4.62 -11.04
N LYS A 71 -8.81 -4.01 -11.14
CA LYS A 71 -7.91 -3.82 -9.99
C LYS A 71 -8.50 -2.90 -8.95
N GLY A 72 -9.19 -1.85 -9.37
CA GLY A 72 -9.87 -0.94 -8.44
C GLY A 72 -11.01 -1.62 -7.70
N GLU A 73 -11.79 -2.43 -8.41
CA GLU A 73 -12.86 -3.21 -7.78
C GLU A 73 -12.30 -4.20 -6.76
N LEU A 74 -11.19 -4.86 -7.08
CA LEU A 74 -10.51 -5.77 -6.16
C LEU A 74 -10.05 -5.04 -4.90
N SER A 75 -9.50 -3.84 -5.05
CA SER A 75 -9.10 -3.03 -3.90
C SER A 75 -10.28 -2.63 -3.03
N PHE A 76 -11.43 -2.30 -3.62
CA PHE A 76 -12.66 -2.04 -2.88
C PHE A 76 -13.10 -3.25 -2.07
N GLN A 77 -13.10 -4.43 -2.69
CA GLN A 77 -13.47 -5.67 -2.00
C GLN A 77 -12.50 -5.97 -0.85
N PHE A 78 -11.22 -5.75 -1.07
CA PHE A 78 -10.20 -5.94 -0.04
C PHE A 78 -10.41 -4.97 1.12
N LYS A 79 -10.73 -3.70 0.82
CA LYS A 79 -11.06 -2.70 1.83
C LYS A 79 -12.21 -3.17 2.71
N GLU A 80 -13.30 -3.64 2.10
CA GLU A 80 -14.46 -4.13 2.85
C GLU A 80 -14.10 -5.30 3.76
N LYS A 81 -13.31 -6.24 3.27
CA LYS A 81 -12.84 -7.37 4.07
C LYS A 81 -11.98 -6.93 5.25
N LEU A 82 -11.10 -5.97 5.02
CA LEU A 82 -10.24 -5.42 6.07
C LEU A 82 -11.07 -4.74 7.16
N GLU A 83 -12.02 -3.91 6.77
CA GLU A 83 -12.86 -3.20 7.72
C GLU A 83 -13.68 -4.14 8.59
N LYS A 84 -14.20 -5.23 8.00
CA LYS A 84 -14.95 -6.23 8.74
C LYS A 84 -14.07 -7.02 9.71
N ALA A 85 -12.84 -7.33 9.29
CA ALA A 85 -11.94 -8.17 10.09
C ALA A 85 -11.23 -7.41 11.20
N LEU A 86 -10.92 -6.13 10.98
CA LEU A 86 -10.00 -5.38 11.84
C LEU A 86 -10.66 -4.31 12.70
N ASN A 87 -11.86 -3.89 12.33
CA ASN A 87 -12.60 -2.87 13.08
C ASN A 87 -11.85 -1.52 13.20
N ILE A 88 -10.99 -1.22 12.24
CA ILE A 88 -10.30 0.06 12.12
C ILE A 88 -10.58 0.67 10.75
N PRO A 89 -10.47 2.00 10.58
CA PRO A 89 -10.76 2.62 9.28
C PRO A 89 -9.73 2.25 8.22
N VAL A 90 -10.21 2.09 6.99
CA VAL A 90 -9.37 1.86 5.81
C VAL A 90 -9.66 2.99 4.82
N TYR A 91 -8.66 3.80 4.54
CA TYR A 91 -8.76 4.91 3.59
C TYR A 91 -8.16 4.52 2.26
N LEU A 92 -8.74 5.02 1.17
CA LEU A 92 -8.21 4.78 -0.17
C LEU A 92 -7.36 5.95 -0.63
N GLU A 93 -6.21 5.67 -1.22
CA GLU A 93 -5.33 6.68 -1.81
C GLU A 93 -5.11 6.34 -3.29
N ASP A 94 -5.33 7.32 -4.17
CA ASP A 94 -5.14 7.13 -5.61
C ASP A 94 -3.65 6.90 -5.91
N GLU A 95 -3.35 5.77 -6.57
CA GLU A 95 -1.97 5.38 -6.87
C GLU A 95 -1.58 5.49 -8.34
N ARG A 96 -2.39 6.20 -9.17
CA ARG A 96 -2.15 6.27 -10.63
C ARG A 96 -0.73 6.65 -11.02
N LEU A 97 -0.09 7.52 -10.27
CA LEU A 97 1.25 8.02 -10.58
C LEU A 97 2.34 7.50 -9.65
N THR A 98 1.99 6.63 -8.69
CA THR A 98 2.92 6.16 -7.66
C THR A 98 4.11 5.39 -8.25
N THR A 99 3.84 4.44 -9.14
CA THR A 99 4.88 3.64 -9.79
C THR A 99 5.82 4.52 -10.61
N ARG A 100 5.27 5.52 -11.31
CA ARG A 100 6.05 6.45 -12.13
C ARG A 100 6.98 7.29 -11.25
N GLN A 101 6.51 7.75 -10.10
CA GLN A 101 7.34 8.48 -9.14
C GLN A 101 8.49 7.61 -8.64
N ALA A 102 8.22 6.36 -8.30
CA ALA A 102 9.25 5.42 -7.86
C ALA A 102 10.29 5.16 -8.95
N GLU A 103 9.86 4.97 -10.20
CA GLU A 103 10.76 4.78 -11.33
C GLU A 103 11.67 5.99 -11.53
N ASN A 104 11.12 7.19 -11.49
CA ASN A 104 11.90 8.41 -11.66
C ASN A 104 12.98 8.54 -10.58
N MET A 105 12.66 8.22 -9.34
CA MET A 105 13.64 8.24 -8.25
C MET A 105 14.77 7.24 -8.49
N LEU A 106 14.45 6.04 -8.96
CA LEU A 106 15.43 4.98 -9.19
C LEU A 106 16.30 5.23 -10.42
N ILE A 107 15.75 5.83 -11.47
CA ILE A 107 16.52 6.24 -12.65
C ILE A 107 17.58 7.26 -12.25
N THR A 108 17.23 8.21 -11.41
CA THR A 108 18.17 9.22 -10.90
C THR A 108 19.32 8.57 -10.11
N ASN A 109 19.08 7.43 -9.49
CA ASN A 109 20.06 6.71 -8.68
C ASN A 109 20.81 5.60 -9.44
N ASP A 110 20.70 5.55 -10.76
CA ASP A 110 21.40 4.59 -11.64
C ASP A 110 21.17 3.12 -11.25
N THR A 111 19.98 2.77 -10.83
CA THR A 111 19.65 1.41 -10.44
C THR A 111 19.33 0.54 -11.66
N SER A 112 19.80 -0.71 -11.71
CA SER A 112 19.52 -1.62 -12.81
C SER A 112 18.02 -1.92 -12.92
N ARG A 113 17.55 -2.25 -14.15
CA ARG A 113 16.12 -2.48 -14.43
C ARG A 113 15.52 -3.57 -13.53
N LYS A 114 16.25 -4.66 -13.29
CA LYS A 114 15.78 -5.75 -12.44
C LYS A 114 15.69 -5.35 -10.97
N LYS A 115 16.68 -4.63 -10.49
CA LYS A 115 16.68 -4.10 -9.12
C LYS A 115 15.60 -3.03 -8.95
N ARG A 116 15.38 -2.20 -9.98
CA ARG A 116 14.33 -1.17 -9.95
C ARG A 116 12.96 -1.78 -9.72
N LYS A 117 12.64 -2.90 -10.41
CA LYS A 117 11.33 -3.54 -10.24
C LYS A 117 11.11 -3.99 -8.80
N LYS A 118 12.11 -4.62 -8.18
CA LYS A 118 12.02 -5.05 -6.77
C LYS A 118 11.84 -3.88 -5.82
N VAL A 119 12.58 -2.81 -6.05
CA VAL A 119 12.51 -1.61 -5.21
C VAL A 119 11.18 -0.88 -5.41
N ILE A 120 10.66 -0.83 -6.64
CA ILE A 120 9.34 -0.25 -6.92
C ILE A 120 8.26 -0.98 -6.13
N ASP A 121 8.27 -2.32 -6.13
CA ASP A 121 7.30 -3.12 -5.38
C ASP A 121 7.36 -2.83 -3.88
N SER A 122 8.56 -2.56 -3.33
CA SER A 122 8.70 -2.23 -1.91
C SER A 122 8.42 -0.75 -1.62
N LEU A 123 8.65 0.14 -2.59
CA LEU A 123 8.44 1.58 -2.43
C LEU A 123 6.99 2.01 -2.66
N ALA A 124 6.24 1.26 -3.46
CA ALA A 124 4.88 1.67 -3.82
C ALA A 124 4.01 1.91 -2.59
N ALA A 125 4.01 0.98 -1.65
CA ALA A 125 3.24 1.13 -0.42
C ALA A 125 3.71 2.34 0.40
N THR A 126 5.03 2.58 0.44
CA THR A 126 5.62 3.71 1.15
C THR A 126 5.17 5.03 0.53
N ILE A 127 5.19 5.13 -0.81
CA ILE A 127 4.78 6.35 -1.52
C ILE A 127 3.28 6.58 -1.34
N ILE A 128 2.47 5.54 -1.42
CA ILE A 128 1.03 5.62 -1.19
C ILE A 128 0.76 6.18 0.21
N LEU A 129 1.39 5.61 1.22
CA LEU A 129 1.20 6.04 2.60
C LEU A 129 1.69 7.47 2.81
N GLN A 130 2.89 7.80 2.32
CA GLN A 130 3.43 9.15 2.48
C GLN A 130 2.56 10.19 1.80
N SER A 131 2.04 9.89 0.61
CA SER A 131 1.13 10.77 -0.11
C SER A 131 -0.11 11.08 0.72
N TYR A 132 -0.69 10.05 1.33
CA TYR A 132 -1.85 10.24 2.21
C TYR A 132 -1.50 11.09 3.43
N LEU A 133 -0.38 10.80 4.08
CA LEU A 133 0.05 11.55 5.27
C LEU A 133 0.28 13.03 4.95
N ASP A 134 0.89 13.33 3.81
CA ASP A 134 1.18 14.70 3.40
C ASP A 134 -0.11 15.50 3.12
N LYS A 135 -1.13 14.86 2.57
CA LYS A 135 -2.41 15.51 2.29
C LYS A 135 -3.23 15.80 3.55
N ASN A 136 -3.00 15.06 4.60
CA ASN A 136 -3.84 15.09 5.80
C ASN A 136 -3.11 15.64 7.03
N ARG A 137 -2.08 16.41 6.81
CA ARG A 137 -1.38 17.12 7.89
C ARG A 137 -2.14 18.36 8.33
#